data_3d43890dabca464af349f02abe82e829
#
_entry.id   3d43890dabca464af349f02abe82e829
#
_cell.length_a   1.000
_cell.length_b   1.000
_cell.length_c   1.000
_cell.angle_alpha   90.00
_cell.angle_beta   90.00
_cell.angle_gamma   90.00
#
_symmetry.space_group_name_H-M   'P 1'
#
loop_
_entity.id
_entity.type
_entity.pdbx_description
1 polymer ?
#
loop_
_entity_poly.entity_id
_entity_poly.type
_entity_poly.pdbx_seq_one_letter_code
_entity_poly.pdbx_strand_id
1 'polypeptide(L)'
;LAAPSANSSGRISPTTAQAVEADLGGKIPIILDGGASPVGVESTIVKVENGVVRLLRPGGVAAEEIEKLTGNPVERADQRSAIEAPGMLASHYAPNAPVRLDAVRVLPDEALLAFGPRRGCGAEYAVKTLNLSPAGNLAEAAANLFAHLAELDRTGARMIAVEPIPVHGLGEAIIDRLKRAAAPRSA
;
A
#
# COMPACT_ATOMS: atom_id res chain seq x y z
N LEU A 1 18.86 -12.02 1.88
CA LEU A 1 17.78 -12.81 2.46
C LEU A 1 16.50 -12.52 1.69
N ALA A 2 15.73 -13.55 1.37
CA ALA A 2 14.38 -13.45 0.86
C ALA A 2 13.43 -14.01 1.94
N ALA A 3 12.42 -13.25 2.32
CA ALA A 3 11.44 -13.64 3.33
C ALA A 3 10.08 -13.01 3.00
N PRO A 4 8.96 -13.63 3.41
CA PRO A 4 7.64 -13.01 3.33
C PRO A 4 7.54 -11.84 4.33
N SER A 5 6.51 -10.99 4.16
CA SER A 5 6.17 -9.98 5.16
C SER A 5 5.78 -10.65 6.50
N ALA A 6 6.25 -10.08 7.61
CA ALA A 6 6.03 -10.62 8.95
C ALA A 6 4.71 -10.11 9.55
N ASN A 7 3.58 -10.60 9.01
CA ASN A 7 2.22 -10.21 9.43
C ASN A 7 1.23 -11.38 9.28
N SER A 8 0.10 -11.28 9.93
CA SER A 8 -1.05 -12.15 9.70
C SER A 8 -1.54 -12.02 8.26
N SER A 9 -1.88 -13.16 7.62
CA SER A 9 -2.27 -13.20 6.20
C SER A 9 -3.42 -12.23 5.90
N GLY A 10 -3.31 -11.50 4.79
CA GLY A 10 -4.32 -10.54 4.32
C GLY A 10 -4.33 -9.19 5.06
N ARG A 11 -3.55 -9.03 6.13
CA ARG A 11 -3.46 -7.80 6.91
C ARG A 11 -2.43 -6.82 6.34
N ILE A 12 -2.41 -5.60 6.90
CA ILE A 12 -1.44 -4.55 6.56
C ILE A 12 -0.03 -5.09 6.77
N SER A 13 0.87 -4.90 5.79
CA SER A 13 2.27 -5.28 5.93
C SER A 13 2.98 -4.36 6.94
N PRO A 14 3.73 -4.92 7.92
CA PRO A 14 4.47 -4.12 8.88
C PRO A 14 5.70 -3.50 8.22
N THR A 15 6.03 -2.28 8.60
CA THR A 15 7.22 -1.55 8.16
C THR A 15 8.19 -1.24 9.30
N THR A 16 7.86 -1.66 10.52
CA THR A 16 8.69 -1.47 11.73
C THR A 16 8.62 -2.72 12.62
N ALA A 17 9.63 -2.92 13.47
CA ALA A 17 9.65 -4.00 14.45
C ALA A 17 8.45 -3.93 15.40
N GLN A 18 8.04 -2.71 15.79
CA GLN A 18 6.88 -2.49 16.65
C GLN A 18 5.57 -2.94 15.99
N ALA A 19 5.44 -2.76 14.66
CA ALA A 19 4.28 -3.25 13.92
C ALA A 19 4.26 -4.79 13.84
N VAL A 20 5.42 -5.44 13.70
CA VAL A 20 5.57 -6.89 13.78
C VAL A 20 5.19 -7.40 15.16
N GLU A 21 5.69 -6.76 16.22
CA GLU A 21 5.38 -7.12 17.61
C GLU A 21 3.88 -7.02 17.90
N ALA A 22 3.23 -5.98 17.39
CA ALA A 22 1.79 -5.78 17.59
C ALA A 22 0.92 -6.88 16.93
N ASP A 23 1.35 -7.48 15.82
CA ASP A 23 0.61 -8.55 15.11
C ASP A 23 1.05 -9.96 15.51
N LEU A 24 2.36 -10.19 15.62
CA LEU A 24 2.94 -11.51 15.83
C LEU A 24 3.62 -11.71 17.19
N GLY A 25 3.60 -10.72 18.05
CA GLY A 25 4.16 -10.82 19.40
C GLY A 25 3.64 -12.04 20.14
N GLY A 26 4.54 -12.80 20.77
CA GLY A 26 4.22 -14.07 21.42
C GLY A 26 4.01 -15.27 20.48
N LYS A 27 3.94 -15.06 19.15
CA LYS A 27 3.85 -16.15 18.15
C LYS A 27 5.20 -16.49 17.52
N ILE A 28 6.15 -15.56 17.59
CA ILE A 28 7.51 -15.72 17.07
C ILE A 28 8.52 -15.44 18.19
N PRO A 29 9.65 -16.17 18.22
CA PRO A 29 10.59 -16.10 19.34
C PRO A 29 11.50 -14.86 19.30
N ILE A 30 11.74 -14.26 18.13
CA ILE A 30 12.71 -13.19 17.96
C ILE A 30 12.22 -12.21 16.88
N ILE A 31 12.38 -10.92 17.14
CA ILE A 31 12.21 -9.84 16.17
C ILE A 31 13.54 -9.06 16.13
N LEU A 32 14.15 -8.96 14.95
CA LEU A 32 15.34 -8.13 14.72
C LEU A 32 14.89 -6.75 14.26
N ASP A 33 15.19 -5.73 15.03
CA ASP A 33 14.88 -4.35 14.66
C ASP A 33 16.03 -3.73 13.84
N GLY A 34 15.80 -3.59 12.55
CA GLY A 34 16.71 -2.90 11.61
C GLY A 34 16.25 -1.46 11.29
N GLY A 35 15.31 -0.90 12.06
CA GLY A 35 14.65 0.36 11.77
C GLY A 35 13.46 0.22 10.81
N ALA A 36 12.85 1.36 10.46
CA ALA A 36 11.73 1.40 9.52
C ALA A 36 12.16 1.04 8.09
N SER A 37 11.29 0.34 7.37
CA SER A 37 11.51 0.01 5.96
C SER A 37 11.54 1.28 5.09
N PRO A 38 12.65 1.60 4.40
CA PRO A 38 12.80 2.89 3.73
C PRO A 38 11.91 3.05 2.49
N VAL A 39 11.50 1.95 1.85
CA VAL A 39 10.65 1.97 0.65
C VAL A 39 9.17 1.90 1.01
N GLY A 40 8.82 1.19 2.08
CA GLY A 40 7.46 1.06 2.61
C GLY A 40 6.50 0.16 1.84
N VAL A 41 6.80 -0.18 0.59
CA VAL A 41 6.06 -1.15 -0.22
C VAL A 41 6.95 -2.31 -0.63
N GLU A 42 6.34 -3.44 -0.97
CA GLU A 42 7.08 -4.64 -1.37
C GLU A 42 7.77 -4.46 -2.72
N SER A 43 8.68 -5.40 -3.05
CA SER A 43 9.41 -5.45 -4.32
C SER A 43 8.47 -5.54 -5.53
N THR A 44 8.89 -4.92 -6.63
CA THR A 44 8.29 -5.11 -7.94
C THR A 44 8.54 -6.53 -8.43
N ILE A 45 7.52 -7.18 -9.00
CA ILE A 45 7.66 -8.51 -9.59
C ILE A 45 7.39 -8.42 -11.08
N VAL A 46 8.34 -8.87 -11.86
CA VAL A 46 8.21 -8.96 -13.32
C VAL A 46 8.44 -10.40 -13.78
N LYS A 47 7.81 -10.75 -14.89
CA LYS A 47 8.03 -11.98 -15.65
C LYS A 47 8.56 -11.60 -17.03
N VAL A 48 9.60 -12.29 -17.49
CA VAL A 48 10.14 -12.08 -18.83
C VAL A 48 9.93 -13.35 -19.63
N GLU A 49 9.14 -13.25 -20.70
CA GLU A 49 8.86 -14.34 -21.62
C GLU A 49 8.94 -13.86 -23.06
N ASN A 50 9.69 -14.55 -23.91
CA ASN A 50 9.85 -14.22 -25.34
C ASN A 50 10.27 -12.76 -25.60
N GLY A 51 11.09 -12.18 -24.71
CA GLY A 51 11.52 -10.78 -24.82
C GLY A 51 10.51 -9.75 -24.33
N VAL A 52 9.32 -10.16 -23.90
CA VAL A 52 8.31 -9.28 -23.32
C VAL A 52 8.48 -9.22 -21.80
N VAL A 53 8.53 -8.01 -21.25
CA VAL A 53 8.56 -7.76 -19.80
C VAL A 53 7.13 -7.51 -19.31
N ARG A 54 6.63 -8.39 -18.46
CA ARG A 54 5.28 -8.27 -17.88
C ARG A 54 5.36 -7.96 -16.40
N LEU A 55 4.71 -6.88 -15.96
CA LEU A 55 4.58 -6.48 -14.55
C LEU A 55 3.48 -7.34 -13.91
N LEU A 56 3.87 -8.19 -12.96
CA LEU A 56 2.93 -9.01 -12.17
C LEU A 56 2.48 -8.28 -10.90
N ARG A 57 3.38 -7.52 -10.28
CA ARG A 57 3.08 -6.71 -9.10
C ARG A 57 3.89 -5.41 -9.15
N PRO A 58 3.24 -4.23 -9.18
CA PRO A 58 3.94 -2.98 -8.97
C PRO A 58 4.50 -2.91 -7.54
N GLY A 59 5.69 -2.31 -7.37
CA GLY A 59 6.39 -2.27 -6.09
C GLY A 59 7.42 -1.15 -6.02
N GLY A 60 8.49 -1.34 -5.24
CA GLY A 60 9.49 -0.32 -4.95
C GLY A 60 10.33 0.16 -6.14
N VAL A 61 10.28 -0.53 -7.29
CA VAL A 61 10.87 -0.08 -8.57
C VAL A 61 9.72 0.25 -9.53
N ALA A 62 9.67 1.47 -10.04
CA ALA A 62 8.61 1.90 -10.95
C ALA A 62 8.74 1.22 -12.33
N ALA A 63 7.60 0.99 -13.01
CA ALA A 63 7.60 0.38 -14.34
C ALA A 63 8.40 1.21 -15.35
N GLU A 64 8.32 2.53 -15.26
CA GLU A 64 9.06 3.48 -16.10
C GLU A 64 10.60 3.35 -15.96
N GLU A 65 11.08 2.98 -14.76
CA GLU A 65 12.50 2.70 -14.54
C GLU A 65 12.92 1.40 -15.24
N ILE A 66 12.08 0.38 -15.20
CA ILE A 66 12.31 -0.90 -15.89
C ILE A 66 12.30 -0.68 -17.41
N GLU A 67 11.33 0.07 -17.94
CA GLU A 67 11.26 0.44 -19.36
C GLU A 67 12.52 1.17 -19.82
N LYS A 68 12.99 2.13 -19.02
CA LYS A 68 14.23 2.87 -19.32
C LYS A 68 15.46 1.96 -19.35
N LEU A 69 15.55 0.98 -18.45
CA LEU A 69 16.70 0.06 -18.39
C LEU A 69 16.68 -0.99 -19.50
N THR A 70 15.48 -1.50 -19.83
CA THR A 70 15.35 -2.59 -20.82
C THR A 70 15.20 -2.07 -22.26
N GLY A 71 14.84 -0.82 -22.43
CA GLY A 71 14.48 -0.24 -23.75
C GLY A 71 13.15 -0.78 -24.32
N ASN A 72 12.40 -1.56 -23.52
CA ASN A 72 11.16 -2.20 -23.93
C ASN A 72 10.00 -1.72 -23.05
N PRO A 73 8.76 -1.62 -23.58
CA PRO A 73 7.59 -1.33 -22.79
C PRO A 73 7.30 -2.47 -21.80
N VAL A 74 6.81 -2.11 -20.61
CA VAL A 74 6.37 -3.06 -19.59
C VAL A 74 4.87 -3.25 -19.71
N GLU A 75 4.45 -4.48 -20.06
CA GLU A 75 3.04 -4.86 -20.09
C GLU A 75 2.52 -5.08 -18.65
N ARG A 76 1.31 -4.63 -18.35
CA ARG A 76 0.64 -4.93 -17.08
C ARG A 76 -0.10 -6.26 -17.21
N ALA A 77 0.12 -7.19 -16.27
CA ALA A 77 -0.64 -8.44 -16.23
C ALA A 77 -2.13 -8.14 -16.04
N ASP A 78 -3.00 -8.86 -16.77
CA ASP A 78 -4.43 -8.78 -16.56
C ASP A 78 -4.75 -9.27 -15.12
N GLN A 79 -5.55 -8.52 -14.38
CA GLN A 79 -6.01 -8.90 -13.04
C GLN A 79 -6.86 -10.18 -13.01
N ARG A 80 -7.32 -10.65 -14.19
CA ARG A 80 -8.02 -11.92 -14.38
C ARG A 80 -7.09 -13.09 -14.66
N SER A 81 -5.81 -12.85 -14.85
CA SER A 81 -4.80 -13.89 -15.07
C SER A 81 -4.62 -14.75 -13.80
N ALA A 82 -4.11 -15.97 -13.98
CA ALA A 82 -3.79 -16.84 -12.86
C ALA A 82 -2.85 -16.12 -11.86
N ILE A 83 -3.01 -16.43 -10.58
CA ILE A 83 -2.14 -15.89 -9.51
C ILE A 83 -0.75 -16.49 -9.69
N GLU A 84 0.19 -15.71 -10.22
CA GLU A 84 1.57 -16.13 -10.49
C GLU A 84 2.57 -15.58 -9.46
N ALA A 85 2.13 -14.66 -8.59
CA ALA A 85 3.01 -14.00 -7.63
C ALA A 85 2.32 -13.68 -6.29
N PRO A 86 3.08 -13.58 -5.18
CA PRO A 86 2.56 -13.12 -3.90
C PRO A 86 1.98 -11.71 -3.99
N GLY A 87 0.85 -11.46 -3.30
CA GLY A 87 0.18 -10.16 -3.29
C GLY A 87 -0.74 -9.90 -4.49
N MET A 88 -0.99 -10.93 -5.35
CA MET A 88 -1.97 -10.85 -6.45
C MET A 88 -3.40 -11.17 -6.00
N LEU A 89 -3.63 -11.57 -4.75
CA LEU A 89 -4.97 -11.78 -4.22
C LEU A 89 -5.81 -10.50 -4.31
N ALA A 90 -7.09 -10.63 -4.68
CA ALA A 90 -8.00 -9.49 -4.86
C ALA A 90 -8.13 -8.67 -3.56
N SER A 91 -8.26 -9.32 -2.40
CA SER A 91 -8.24 -8.67 -1.08
C SER A 91 -6.94 -9.00 -0.34
N HIS A 92 -6.18 -7.98 0.02
CA HIS A 92 -4.91 -8.07 0.74
C HIS A 92 -4.61 -6.70 1.38
N TYR A 93 -3.69 -6.63 2.36
CA TYR A 93 -3.30 -5.37 3.05
C TYR A 93 -4.44 -4.67 3.77
N ALA A 94 -5.52 -5.40 4.11
CA ALA A 94 -6.76 -4.82 4.59
C ALA A 94 -6.68 -4.40 6.07
N PRO A 95 -6.96 -3.12 6.41
CA PRO A 95 -7.25 -2.66 7.77
C PRO A 95 -8.59 -3.24 8.24
N ASN A 96 -8.92 -3.11 9.54
CA ASN A 96 -10.23 -3.52 10.05
C ASN A 96 -11.35 -2.62 9.50
N ALA A 97 -11.13 -1.31 9.49
CA ALA A 97 -12.04 -0.35 8.88
C ALA A 97 -12.08 -0.49 7.36
N PRO A 98 -13.25 -0.36 6.71
CA PRO A 98 -13.34 -0.27 5.26
C PRO A 98 -12.53 0.91 4.71
N VAL A 99 -12.02 0.76 3.48
CA VAL A 99 -11.26 1.82 2.78
C VAL A 99 -12.07 2.33 1.60
N ARG A 100 -12.19 3.65 1.47
CA ARG A 100 -12.84 4.35 0.35
C ARG A 100 -11.82 5.18 -0.40
N LEU A 101 -11.60 4.85 -1.66
CA LEU A 101 -10.63 5.52 -2.52
C LEU A 101 -11.20 6.77 -3.19
N ASP A 102 -10.31 7.61 -3.71
CA ASP A 102 -10.60 8.81 -4.49
C ASP A 102 -11.58 9.77 -3.77
N ALA A 103 -11.38 9.89 -2.46
CA ALA A 103 -12.23 10.71 -1.61
C ALA A 103 -11.96 12.20 -1.83
N VAL A 104 -12.91 12.89 -2.46
CA VAL A 104 -12.93 14.36 -2.61
C VAL A 104 -13.65 15.06 -1.45
N ARG A 105 -14.38 14.29 -0.63
CA ARG A 105 -15.11 14.73 0.56
C ARG A 105 -14.93 13.72 1.68
N VAL A 106 -14.76 14.22 2.90
CA VAL A 106 -14.60 13.44 4.13
C VAL A 106 -15.81 13.66 5.04
N LEU A 107 -16.28 12.60 5.68
CA LEU A 107 -17.37 12.65 6.65
C LEU A 107 -16.81 12.68 8.09
N PRO A 108 -17.58 13.21 9.07
CA PRO A 108 -17.08 13.36 10.45
C PRO A 108 -16.73 12.04 11.18
N ASP A 109 -17.26 10.91 10.73
CA ASP A 109 -16.98 9.57 11.28
C ASP A 109 -15.89 8.81 10.52
N GLU A 110 -15.26 9.44 9.53
CA GLU A 110 -14.17 8.89 8.75
C GLU A 110 -12.81 9.37 9.25
N ALA A 111 -11.79 8.51 9.12
CA ALA A 111 -10.38 8.90 9.18
C ALA A 111 -9.90 9.23 7.77
N LEU A 112 -8.94 10.16 7.64
CA LEU A 112 -8.43 10.61 6.35
C LEU A 112 -6.98 10.20 6.14
N LEU A 113 -6.72 9.45 5.07
CA LEU A 113 -5.40 9.25 4.50
C LEU A 113 -5.22 10.23 3.34
N ALA A 114 -4.49 11.29 3.62
CA ALA A 114 -4.32 12.43 2.74
C ALA A 114 -3.05 12.31 1.86
N PHE A 115 -3.01 13.07 0.76
CA PHE A 115 -1.84 13.18 -0.10
C PHE A 115 -1.70 14.60 -0.66
N GLY A 116 -0.48 15.13 -0.68
CA GLY A 116 -0.16 16.46 -1.22
C GLY A 116 -0.54 17.61 -0.27
N PRO A 117 -0.45 18.88 -0.74
CA PRO A 117 -0.63 20.06 0.10
C PRO A 117 -2.09 20.46 0.32
N ARG A 118 -3.02 20.00 -0.52
CA ARG A 118 -4.43 20.38 -0.46
C ARG A 118 -5.25 19.30 0.25
N ARG A 119 -6.38 19.71 0.82
CA ARG A 119 -7.33 18.80 1.49
C ARG A 119 -8.67 18.84 0.78
N GLY A 120 -9.33 17.68 0.76
CA GLY A 120 -10.71 17.56 0.32
C GLY A 120 -11.68 18.27 1.27
N CYS A 121 -12.89 18.50 0.80
CA CYS A 121 -13.97 19.13 1.60
C CYS A 121 -14.29 18.24 2.81
N GLY A 122 -14.42 18.85 3.99
CA GLY A 122 -14.76 18.16 5.24
C GLY A 122 -13.57 17.51 5.96
N ALA A 123 -12.35 17.66 5.44
CA ALA A 123 -11.15 17.07 6.05
C ALA A 123 -10.91 17.57 7.49
N GLU A 124 -11.36 18.76 7.82
CA GLU A 124 -11.31 19.35 9.15
C GLU A 124 -12.18 18.63 10.20
N TYR A 125 -13.15 17.84 9.77
CA TYR A 125 -14.05 17.06 10.63
C TYR A 125 -13.63 15.59 10.75
N ALA A 126 -12.57 15.16 10.05
CA ALA A 126 -12.09 13.80 10.13
C ALA A 126 -11.71 13.41 11.57
N VAL A 127 -11.99 12.16 11.96
CA VAL A 127 -11.59 11.59 13.26
C VAL A 127 -10.07 11.74 13.48
N LYS A 128 -9.30 11.50 12.42
CA LYS A 128 -7.85 11.69 12.35
C LYS A 128 -7.43 11.86 10.91
N THR A 129 -6.47 12.75 10.66
CA THR A 129 -5.85 12.93 9.35
C THR A 129 -4.37 12.59 9.43
N LEU A 130 -3.90 11.70 8.56
CA LEU A 130 -2.48 11.47 8.30
C LEU A 130 -2.20 11.71 6.81
N ASN A 131 -1.14 12.46 6.53
CA ASN A 131 -0.76 12.80 5.17
C ASN A 131 0.43 11.95 4.73
N LEU A 132 0.26 11.17 3.68
CA LEU A 132 1.31 10.32 3.12
C LEU A 132 2.55 11.14 2.70
N SER A 133 2.33 12.31 2.10
CA SER A 133 3.38 13.28 1.77
C SER A 133 2.75 14.66 1.57
N PRO A 134 2.99 15.63 2.46
CA PRO A 134 2.53 17.00 2.28
C PRO A 134 3.08 17.67 1.02
N ALA A 135 4.30 17.31 0.60
CA ALA A 135 4.93 17.80 -0.61
C ALA A 135 4.48 17.09 -1.89
N GLY A 136 3.65 16.03 -1.79
CA GLY A 136 3.25 15.23 -2.95
C GLY A 136 4.36 14.31 -3.49
N ASN A 137 5.35 13.96 -2.65
CA ASN A 137 6.44 13.06 -3.01
C ASN A 137 5.97 11.60 -2.90
N LEU A 138 6.02 10.85 -4.02
CA LEU A 138 5.54 9.47 -4.06
C LEU A 138 6.44 8.48 -3.30
N ALA A 139 7.75 8.76 -3.17
CA ALA A 139 8.65 7.91 -2.38
C ALA A 139 8.35 8.04 -0.88
N GLU A 140 8.14 9.26 -0.39
CA GLU A 140 7.70 9.53 0.97
C GLU A 140 6.32 8.90 1.22
N ALA A 141 5.40 9.04 0.26
CA ALA A 141 4.06 8.45 0.38
C ALA A 141 4.09 6.92 0.45
N ALA A 142 4.93 6.26 -0.34
CA ALA A 142 5.11 4.81 -0.29
C ALA A 142 5.69 4.37 1.07
N ALA A 143 6.71 5.07 1.58
CA ALA A 143 7.33 4.78 2.87
C ALA A 143 6.32 4.88 4.03
N ASN A 144 5.38 5.82 3.96
CA ASN A 144 4.39 6.10 5.01
C ASN A 144 3.11 5.24 4.88
N LEU A 145 2.85 4.59 3.74
CA LEU A 145 1.56 3.99 3.42
C LEU A 145 1.03 3.06 4.51
N PHE A 146 1.77 2.01 4.82
CA PHE A 146 1.29 0.98 5.74
C PHE A 146 1.28 1.45 7.20
N ALA A 147 2.26 2.25 7.61
CA ALA A 147 2.29 2.84 8.95
C ALA A 147 1.06 3.73 9.19
N HIS A 148 0.73 4.61 8.23
CA HIS A 148 -0.42 5.50 8.34
C HIS A 148 -1.75 4.74 8.26
N LEU A 149 -1.89 3.74 7.38
CA LEU A 149 -3.08 2.89 7.34
C LEU A 149 -3.30 2.18 8.68
N ALA A 150 -2.26 1.60 9.26
CA ALA A 150 -2.34 0.91 10.55
C ALA A 150 -2.68 1.88 11.71
N GLU A 151 -2.17 3.11 11.66
CA GLU A 151 -2.46 4.13 12.66
C GLU A 151 -3.89 4.66 12.55
N LEU A 152 -4.40 4.87 11.33
CA LEU A 152 -5.79 5.27 11.09
C LEU A 152 -6.76 4.15 11.49
N ASP A 153 -6.43 2.88 11.20
CA ASP A 153 -7.26 1.73 11.58
C ASP A 153 -7.46 1.63 13.10
N ARG A 154 -6.43 1.98 13.88
CA ARG A 154 -6.51 2.00 15.36
C ARG A 154 -7.41 3.09 15.93
N THR A 155 -7.83 4.07 15.15
CA THR A 155 -8.74 5.13 15.63
C THR A 155 -10.16 4.63 15.88
N GLY A 156 -10.53 3.48 15.34
CA GLY A 156 -11.91 2.98 15.37
C GLY A 156 -12.87 3.77 14.47
N ALA A 157 -12.35 4.60 13.56
CA ALA A 157 -13.17 5.31 12.58
C ALA A 157 -13.99 4.32 11.76
N ARG A 158 -15.20 4.73 11.37
CA ARG A 158 -16.11 3.89 10.59
C ARG A 158 -15.53 3.51 9.23
N MET A 159 -14.67 4.36 8.66
CA MET A 159 -14.08 4.19 7.33
C MET A 159 -12.77 4.98 7.24
N ILE A 160 -11.84 4.52 6.40
CA ILE A 160 -10.66 5.29 6.02
C ILE A 160 -10.91 5.86 4.62
N ALA A 161 -11.10 7.19 4.53
CA ALA A 161 -11.18 7.91 3.28
C ALA A 161 -9.75 8.18 2.77
N VAL A 162 -9.48 7.92 1.50
CA VAL A 162 -8.17 8.11 0.87
C VAL A 162 -8.29 9.14 -0.24
N GLU A 163 -7.53 10.22 -0.16
CA GLU A 163 -7.45 11.23 -1.22
C GLU A 163 -6.81 10.65 -2.50
N PRO A 164 -7.12 11.22 -3.69
CA PRO A 164 -6.53 10.77 -4.96
C PRO A 164 -5.00 10.81 -4.94
N ILE A 165 -4.37 9.75 -5.46
CA ILE A 165 -2.92 9.61 -5.60
C ILE A 165 -2.59 9.50 -7.09
N PRO A 166 -1.51 10.15 -7.59
CA PRO A 166 -1.07 10.02 -8.97
C PRO A 166 -0.76 8.56 -9.35
N VAL A 167 -1.13 8.16 -10.58
CA VAL A 167 -1.03 6.77 -11.06
C VAL A 167 0.34 6.41 -11.67
N HIS A 168 1.30 7.33 -11.70
CA HIS A 168 2.64 7.12 -12.27
C HIS A 168 3.68 6.81 -11.19
N GLY A 169 4.81 6.26 -11.59
CA GLY A 169 5.92 5.95 -10.70
C GLY A 169 5.50 5.04 -9.54
N LEU A 170 5.96 5.33 -8.34
CA LEU A 170 5.56 4.60 -7.12
C LEU A 170 4.06 4.73 -6.78
N GLY A 171 3.35 5.68 -7.39
CA GLY A 171 1.90 5.80 -7.24
C GLY A 171 1.14 4.58 -7.74
N GLU A 172 1.63 3.90 -8.79
CA GLU A 172 1.04 2.64 -9.27
C GLU A 172 1.06 1.56 -8.17
N ALA A 173 2.16 1.44 -7.44
CA ALA A 173 2.29 0.51 -6.32
C ALA A 173 1.39 0.89 -5.13
N ILE A 174 1.36 2.16 -4.76
CA ILE A 174 0.50 2.67 -3.67
C ILE A 174 -0.97 2.38 -3.98
N ILE A 175 -1.42 2.71 -5.20
CA ILE A 175 -2.81 2.50 -5.63
C ILE A 175 -3.16 1.01 -5.68
N ASP A 176 -2.25 0.14 -6.15
CA ASP A 176 -2.46 -1.32 -6.12
C ASP A 176 -2.73 -1.81 -4.70
N ARG A 177 -1.91 -1.39 -3.72
CA ARG A 177 -2.09 -1.76 -2.30
C ARG A 177 -3.41 -1.25 -1.74
N LEU A 178 -3.77 -0.01 -2.03
CA LEU A 178 -5.01 0.62 -1.58
C LEU A 178 -6.25 -0.04 -2.21
N LYS A 179 -6.22 -0.39 -3.49
CA LYS A 179 -7.30 -1.14 -4.16
C LYS A 179 -7.53 -2.49 -3.51
N ARG A 180 -6.46 -3.23 -3.18
CA ARG A 180 -6.55 -4.51 -2.47
C ARG A 180 -7.01 -4.37 -1.03
N ALA A 181 -6.61 -3.28 -0.35
CA ALA A 181 -7.09 -2.94 0.99
C ALA A 181 -8.59 -2.60 1.02
N ALA A 182 -9.10 -1.97 -0.05
CA ALA A 182 -10.49 -1.58 -0.22
C ALA A 182 -11.38 -2.72 -0.75
N ALA A 183 -10.80 -3.80 -1.28
CA ALA A 183 -11.57 -4.90 -1.86
C ALA A 183 -12.40 -5.64 -0.81
N PRO A 184 -13.60 -6.12 -1.16
CA PRO A 184 -14.42 -6.93 -0.27
C PRO A 184 -13.64 -8.15 0.23
N ARG A 185 -13.73 -8.43 1.52
CA ARG A 185 -13.14 -9.64 2.10
C ARG A 185 -14.03 -10.84 1.75
N SER A 186 -13.42 -11.88 1.21
CA SER A 186 -14.12 -13.18 1.13
C SER A 186 -14.40 -13.63 2.57
N ALA A 187 -15.67 -13.93 2.83
CA ALA A 187 -16.13 -14.46 4.12
C ALA A 187 -15.51 -15.84 4.37
#